data_ab4c46dee07e7cdfaacca1072db1b344
#
_entry.id   ab4c46dee07e7cdfaacca1072db1b344
#
_cell.length_a   1.000
_cell.length_b   1.000
_cell.length_c   1.000
_cell.angle_alpha   90.00
_cell.angle_beta   90.00
_cell.angle_gamma   90.00
#
_symmetry.space_group_name_H-M   'P 1'
#
loop_
_entity.id
_entity.type
_entity.pdbx_description
1 polymer ?
#
loop_
_entity_poly.entity_id
_entity_poly.type
_entity_poly.pdbx_seq_one_letter_code
_entity_poly.pdbx_strand_id
1 'polypeptide(L)'
;MAFQKILNFCTNELGSFYLDIIKDRAYTCHHDGPARKSSQTAMFHLLQMLIRWISPIISFTAEEAWKEFSNDESSIFEKEWYLLVEPLESDLDVWNDLINLKDEVNKNIEILREEGSIGSSLDAEVHITFSENDFLKFSRFGEELKFLLLVSNVSLSVSDKDLDEPKIDIKVSIDEKCERCWHHVADLSDHEGNKICSRCISNLSFPGEARQMI
;
A
#
# COMPACT_ATOMS: atom_id res chain seq x y z
N MET A 1 5.82 -2.02 -26.81
CA MET A 1 5.94 -3.49 -26.97
C MET A 1 5.48 -4.16 -25.67
N ALA A 2 4.89 -5.39 -25.75
CA ALA A 2 4.29 -6.04 -24.56
C ALA A 2 5.28 -6.22 -23.41
N PHE A 3 6.49 -6.73 -23.68
CA PHE A 3 7.54 -6.91 -22.66
C PHE A 3 7.82 -5.63 -21.84
N GLN A 4 7.98 -4.50 -22.53
CA GLN A 4 8.25 -3.23 -21.83
C GLN A 4 7.08 -2.79 -20.93
N LYS A 5 5.83 -3.05 -21.35
CA LYS A 5 4.65 -2.76 -20.52
C LYS A 5 4.60 -3.67 -19.29
N ILE A 6 4.90 -4.95 -19.44
CA ILE A 6 4.97 -5.89 -18.30
C ILE A 6 6.09 -5.46 -17.34
N LEU A 7 7.27 -5.11 -17.86
CA LEU A 7 8.39 -4.67 -17.03
C LEU A 7 8.03 -3.39 -16.27
N ASN A 8 7.47 -2.39 -16.92
CA ASN A 8 7.04 -1.15 -16.28
C ASN A 8 5.98 -1.42 -15.21
N PHE A 9 4.98 -2.25 -15.50
CA PHE A 9 3.98 -2.65 -14.52
C PHE A 9 4.62 -3.32 -13.30
N CYS A 10 5.53 -4.27 -13.50
CA CYS A 10 6.21 -4.95 -12.40
C CYS A 10 7.10 -4.03 -11.56
N THR A 11 7.75 -3.03 -12.18
CA THR A 11 8.65 -2.13 -11.45
C THR A 11 7.92 -0.96 -10.80
N ASN A 12 7.00 -0.33 -11.50
CA ASN A 12 6.36 0.91 -11.04
C ASN A 12 5.05 0.63 -10.27
N GLU A 13 4.02 0.11 -10.97
CA GLU A 13 2.70 -0.02 -10.36
C GLU A 13 2.67 -1.14 -9.30
N LEU A 14 3.29 -2.28 -9.61
CA LEU A 14 3.30 -3.41 -8.68
C LEU A 14 4.39 -3.25 -7.61
N GLY A 15 5.65 -3.10 -8.01
CA GLY A 15 6.80 -3.08 -7.10
C GLY A 15 6.84 -1.84 -6.22
N SER A 16 6.92 -0.65 -6.83
CA SER A 16 7.13 0.60 -6.10
C SER A 16 5.86 1.15 -5.45
N PHE A 17 4.68 0.70 -5.85
CA PHE A 17 3.42 1.16 -5.27
C PHE A 17 2.69 0.05 -4.53
N TYR A 18 2.08 -0.91 -5.24
CA TYR A 18 1.15 -1.86 -4.62
C TYR A 18 1.81 -2.74 -3.55
N LEU A 19 2.94 -3.38 -3.86
CA LEU A 19 3.62 -4.26 -2.91
C LEU A 19 4.13 -3.51 -1.69
N ASP A 20 4.47 -2.23 -1.82
CA ASP A 20 4.87 -1.39 -0.69
C ASP A 20 3.69 -1.07 0.24
N ILE A 21 2.56 -0.63 -0.31
CA ILE A 21 1.39 -0.26 0.52
C ILE A 21 0.73 -1.45 1.23
N ILE A 22 0.83 -2.67 0.66
CA ILE A 22 0.23 -3.85 1.29
C ILE A 22 1.12 -4.51 2.34
N LYS A 23 2.38 -4.09 2.52
CA LYS A 23 3.31 -4.68 3.50
C LYS A 23 2.72 -4.70 4.90
N ASP A 24 2.10 -3.60 5.31
CA ASP A 24 1.44 -3.54 6.61
C ASP A 24 0.32 -4.59 6.74
N ARG A 25 -0.57 -4.69 5.75
CA ARG A 25 -1.63 -5.72 5.75
C ARG A 25 -1.07 -7.14 5.75
N ALA A 26 -0.02 -7.39 4.99
CA ALA A 26 0.58 -8.71 4.86
C ALA A 26 1.32 -9.17 6.12
N TYR A 27 1.98 -8.24 6.83
CA TYR A 27 2.87 -8.58 7.94
C TYR A 27 2.30 -8.28 9.32
N THR A 28 1.42 -7.27 9.45
CA THR A 28 0.94 -6.82 10.76
C THR A 28 -0.50 -7.21 11.06
N CYS A 29 -1.39 -7.35 10.07
CA CYS A 29 -2.75 -7.80 10.30
C CYS A 29 -2.82 -9.26 10.76
N HIS A 30 -3.89 -9.62 11.48
CA HIS A 30 -4.12 -10.98 11.92
C HIS A 30 -4.13 -11.95 10.72
N HIS A 31 -3.49 -13.13 10.86
CA HIS A 31 -3.26 -14.06 9.74
C HIS A 31 -4.57 -14.54 9.07
N ASP A 32 -5.66 -14.66 9.83
CA ASP A 32 -6.99 -15.00 9.32
C ASP A 32 -7.92 -13.79 9.16
N GLY A 33 -7.39 -12.58 9.42
CA GLY A 33 -8.16 -11.35 9.33
C GLY A 33 -8.57 -10.98 7.89
N PRO A 34 -9.73 -10.33 7.70
CA PRO A 34 -10.23 -9.96 6.38
C PRO A 34 -9.26 -9.10 5.58
N ALA A 35 -8.58 -8.15 6.22
CA ALA A 35 -7.64 -7.25 5.57
C ALA A 35 -6.46 -7.99 4.93
N ARG A 36 -5.88 -8.97 5.65
CA ARG A 36 -4.80 -9.80 5.12
C ARG A 36 -5.30 -10.71 4.00
N LYS A 37 -6.46 -11.36 4.17
CA LYS A 37 -7.06 -12.21 3.14
C LYS A 37 -7.39 -11.45 1.86
N SER A 38 -7.87 -10.22 1.98
CA SER A 38 -8.12 -9.34 0.84
C SER A 38 -6.84 -9.08 0.03
N SER A 39 -5.75 -8.69 0.68
CA SER A 39 -4.47 -8.48 0.00
C SER A 39 -3.90 -9.76 -0.62
N GLN A 40 -4.05 -10.91 0.04
CA GLN A 40 -3.66 -12.21 -0.51
C GLN A 40 -4.49 -12.58 -1.74
N THR A 41 -5.80 -12.29 -1.74
CA THR A 41 -6.67 -12.51 -2.91
C THR A 41 -6.23 -11.65 -4.09
N ALA A 42 -5.94 -10.38 -3.87
CA ALA A 42 -5.43 -9.51 -4.93
C ALA A 42 -4.07 -10.02 -5.48
N MET A 43 -3.14 -10.41 -4.61
CA MET A 43 -1.86 -11.01 -5.03
C MET A 43 -2.06 -12.31 -5.82
N PHE A 44 -3.03 -13.14 -5.43
CA PHE A 44 -3.39 -14.35 -6.18
C PHE A 44 -3.81 -14.01 -7.62
N HIS A 45 -4.70 -13.05 -7.80
CA HIS A 45 -5.14 -12.62 -9.13
C HIS A 45 -4.00 -12.02 -9.97
N LEU A 46 -3.15 -11.20 -9.34
CA LEU A 46 -1.96 -10.64 -9.99
C LEU A 46 -0.99 -11.74 -10.46
N LEU A 47 -0.73 -12.72 -9.63
CA LEU A 47 0.15 -13.84 -9.98
C LEU A 47 -0.42 -14.68 -11.12
N GLN A 48 -1.73 -14.97 -11.09
CA GLN A 48 -2.44 -15.67 -12.17
C GLN A 48 -2.24 -14.97 -13.52
N MET A 49 -2.32 -13.65 -13.56
CA MET A 49 -2.09 -12.88 -14.79
C MET A 49 -0.62 -12.88 -15.20
N LEU A 50 0.27 -12.55 -14.26
CA LEU A 50 1.68 -12.38 -14.54
C LEU A 50 2.31 -13.65 -15.11
N ILE A 51 2.04 -14.82 -14.53
CA ILE A 51 2.58 -16.09 -15.03
C ILE A 51 2.18 -16.30 -16.49
N ARG A 52 0.91 -16.01 -16.85
CA ARG A 52 0.44 -16.14 -18.25
C ARG A 52 1.08 -15.11 -19.18
N TRP A 53 1.26 -13.88 -18.73
CA TRP A 53 1.85 -12.82 -19.55
C TRP A 53 3.32 -13.08 -19.85
N ILE A 54 4.07 -13.66 -18.90
CA ILE A 54 5.50 -13.93 -19.07
C ILE A 54 5.78 -15.28 -19.73
N SER A 55 4.80 -16.19 -19.78
CA SER A 55 5.00 -17.56 -20.34
C SER A 55 5.55 -17.58 -21.77
N PRO A 56 5.12 -16.72 -22.71
CA PRO A 56 5.70 -16.70 -24.06
C PRO A 56 7.10 -16.03 -24.13
N ILE A 57 7.56 -15.41 -23.03
CA ILE A 57 8.82 -14.64 -22.99
C ILE A 57 9.91 -15.43 -22.24
N ILE A 58 9.59 -15.90 -21.04
CA ILE A 58 10.46 -16.69 -20.17
C ILE A 58 9.80 -18.01 -19.80
N SER A 59 9.63 -18.86 -20.80
CA SER A 59 8.79 -20.05 -20.77
C SER A 59 9.11 -21.01 -19.62
N PHE A 60 10.39 -21.31 -19.40
CA PHE A 60 10.80 -22.23 -18.33
C PHE A 60 10.50 -21.69 -16.93
N THR A 61 10.80 -20.42 -16.69
CA THR A 61 10.52 -19.77 -15.41
C THR A 61 9.01 -19.69 -15.15
N ALA A 62 8.21 -19.40 -16.18
CA ALA A 62 6.75 -19.36 -16.04
C ALA A 62 6.17 -20.74 -15.72
N GLU A 63 6.67 -21.79 -16.36
CA GLU A 63 6.25 -23.17 -16.09
C GLU A 63 6.64 -23.63 -14.68
N GLU A 64 7.85 -23.31 -14.25
CA GLU A 64 8.33 -23.61 -12.90
C GLU A 64 7.49 -22.88 -11.85
N ALA A 65 7.26 -21.55 -12.03
CA ALA A 65 6.41 -20.76 -11.15
C ALA A 65 4.96 -21.28 -11.11
N TRP A 66 4.43 -21.74 -12.26
CA TRP A 66 3.09 -22.32 -12.33
C TRP A 66 2.98 -23.61 -11.51
N LYS A 67 3.95 -24.51 -11.61
CA LYS A 67 3.98 -25.76 -10.85
C LYS A 67 4.06 -25.55 -9.34
N GLU A 68 4.85 -24.58 -8.90
CA GLU A 68 4.95 -24.22 -7.49
C GLU A 68 3.69 -23.51 -6.97
N PHE A 69 3.03 -22.73 -7.81
CA PHE A 69 1.87 -21.95 -7.44
C PHE A 69 0.55 -22.73 -7.49
N SER A 70 0.37 -23.52 -8.54
CA SER A 70 -0.86 -24.30 -8.75
C SER A 70 -0.65 -25.76 -8.30
N ASN A 71 -1.64 -26.33 -7.64
CA ASN A 71 -1.64 -27.77 -7.39
C ASN A 71 -2.08 -28.57 -8.63
N ASP A 72 -1.90 -28.00 -9.83
CA ASP A 72 -2.33 -28.55 -11.11
C ASP A 72 -1.11 -29.10 -11.85
N GLU A 73 -1.18 -30.36 -12.26
CA GLU A 73 -0.09 -31.03 -12.98
C GLU A 73 0.01 -30.59 -14.46
N SER A 74 -1.02 -29.91 -14.99
CA SER A 74 -1.01 -29.42 -16.38
C SER A 74 -0.07 -28.23 -16.56
N SER A 75 0.44 -28.06 -17.76
CA SER A 75 1.33 -26.96 -18.11
C SER A 75 0.61 -25.62 -18.15
N ILE A 76 1.32 -24.51 -17.82
CA ILE A 76 0.80 -23.15 -17.99
C ILE A 76 0.39 -22.88 -19.45
N PHE A 77 1.05 -23.55 -20.42
CA PHE A 77 0.76 -23.40 -21.85
C PHE A 77 -0.55 -24.05 -22.29
N GLU A 78 -1.17 -24.85 -21.44
CA GLU A 78 -2.49 -25.43 -21.64
C GLU A 78 -3.62 -24.58 -21.03
N LYS A 79 -3.25 -23.47 -20.35
CA LYS A 79 -4.21 -22.60 -19.65
C LYS A 79 -4.68 -21.45 -20.53
N GLU A 80 -5.97 -21.16 -20.42
CA GLU A 80 -6.57 -19.98 -21.04
C GLU A 80 -6.10 -18.68 -20.36
N TRP A 81 -6.32 -17.54 -21.03
CA TRP A 81 -6.09 -16.24 -20.45
C TRP A 81 -6.92 -16.05 -19.19
N TYR A 82 -6.28 -15.49 -18.17
CA TYR A 82 -6.96 -15.20 -16.92
C TYR A 82 -7.76 -13.91 -17.08
N LEU A 83 -9.07 -14.00 -16.87
CA LEU A 83 -9.97 -12.84 -16.92
C LEU A 83 -10.13 -12.26 -15.51
N LEU A 84 -9.77 -11.01 -15.36
CA LEU A 84 -10.08 -10.23 -14.16
C LEU A 84 -11.50 -9.66 -14.26
N VAL A 85 -12.10 -9.45 -13.09
CA VAL A 85 -13.28 -8.60 -12.97
C VAL A 85 -12.84 -7.17 -13.31
N GLU A 86 -13.54 -6.52 -14.23
CA GLU A 86 -13.25 -5.14 -14.59
C GLU A 86 -13.50 -4.22 -13.38
N PRO A 87 -12.54 -3.31 -13.04
CA PRO A 87 -12.76 -2.32 -12.01
C PRO A 87 -13.84 -1.33 -12.44
N LEU A 88 -14.49 -0.69 -11.47
CA LEU A 88 -15.39 0.42 -11.76
C LEU A 88 -14.54 1.60 -12.27
N GLU A 89 -14.88 2.14 -13.45
CA GLU A 89 -14.16 3.27 -14.07
C GLU A 89 -14.04 4.48 -13.14
N SER A 90 -15.08 4.73 -12.32
CA SER A 90 -15.10 5.83 -11.35
C SER A 90 -14.01 5.77 -10.29
N ASP A 91 -13.41 4.62 -10.06
CA ASP A 91 -12.37 4.47 -9.05
C ASP A 91 -10.96 4.73 -9.59
N LEU A 92 -10.73 4.58 -10.89
CA LEU A 92 -9.41 4.73 -11.51
C LEU A 92 -8.88 6.17 -11.38
N ASP A 93 -9.71 7.19 -11.55
CA ASP A 93 -9.31 8.59 -11.45
C ASP A 93 -8.83 8.93 -10.04
N VAL A 94 -9.53 8.44 -9.02
CA VAL A 94 -9.15 8.66 -7.62
C VAL A 94 -7.81 7.99 -7.29
N TRP A 95 -7.57 6.81 -7.85
CA TRP A 95 -6.28 6.12 -7.66
C TRP A 95 -5.13 6.84 -8.37
N ASN A 96 -5.35 7.40 -9.57
CA ASN A 96 -4.35 8.23 -10.25
C ASN A 96 -4.03 9.49 -9.43
N ASP A 97 -5.05 10.16 -8.89
CA ASP A 97 -4.87 11.32 -8.03
C ASP A 97 -4.11 10.96 -6.74
N LEU A 98 -4.39 9.80 -6.15
CA LEU A 98 -3.67 9.30 -4.98
C LEU A 98 -2.20 9.01 -5.28
N ILE A 99 -1.89 8.43 -6.43
CA ILE A 99 -0.51 8.19 -6.86
C ILE A 99 0.24 9.52 -7.00
N ASN A 100 -0.39 10.51 -7.64
CA ASN A 100 0.19 11.85 -7.77
C ASN A 100 0.43 12.51 -6.40
N LEU A 101 -0.55 12.42 -5.49
CA LEU A 101 -0.41 12.92 -4.13
C LEU A 101 0.74 12.24 -3.38
N LYS A 102 0.86 10.90 -3.51
CA LYS A 102 1.96 10.14 -2.91
C LYS A 102 3.31 10.60 -3.43
N ASP A 103 3.43 10.86 -4.73
CA ASP A 103 4.67 11.34 -5.33
C ASP A 103 5.06 12.72 -4.78
N GLU A 104 4.10 13.63 -4.59
CA GLU A 104 4.36 14.94 -3.99
C GLU A 104 4.76 14.81 -2.50
N VAL A 105 4.10 13.94 -1.73
CA VAL A 105 4.50 13.65 -0.34
C VAL A 105 5.91 13.06 -0.30
N ASN A 106 6.22 12.11 -1.17
CA ASN A 106 7.55 11.49 -1.23
C ASN A 106 8.65 12.51 -1.56
N LYS A 107 8.43 13.46 -2.49
CA LYS A 107 9.39 14.53 -2.79
C LYS A 107 9.72 15.36 -1.54
N ASN A 108 8.70 15.72 -0.77
CA ASN A 108 8.91 16.47 0.48
C ASN A 108 9.63 15.63 1.55
N ILE A 109 9.33 14.32 1.64
CA ILE A 109 10.02 13.38 2.54
C ILE A 109 11.51 13.26 2.17
N GLU A 110 11.83 13.18 0.86
CA GLU A 110 13.23 13.09 0.42
C GLU A 110 14.05 14.33 0.82
N ILE A 111 13.47 15.52 0.81
CA ILE A 111 14.16 16.73 1.29
C ILE A 111 14.56 16.56 2.76
N LEU A 112 13.64 16.12 3.61
CA LEU A 112 13.93 15.87 5.03
C LEU A 112 14.96 14.75 5.24
N ARG A 113 14.98 13.77 4.36
CA ARG A 113 15.96 12.68 4.38
C ARG A 113 17.35 13.17 3.98
N GLU A 114 17.46 14.03 2.96
CA GLU A 114 18.73 14.64 2.55
C GLU A 114 19.30 15.56 3.63
N GLU A 115 18.43 16.23 4.39
CA GLU A 115 18.79 17.03 5.56
C GLU A 115 19.21 16.19 6.78
N GLY A 116 19.00 14.86 6.73
CA GLY A 116 19.26 13.94 7.83
C GLY A 116 18.25 14.01 8.98
N SER A 117 17.09 14.67 8.76
CA SER A 117 16.04 14.82 9.77
C SER A 117 15.23 13.56 9.99
N ILE A 118 15.09 12.70 8.98
CA ILE A 118 14.40 11.41 9.03
C ILE A 118 15.23 10.31 8.36
N GLY A 119 15.07 9.07 8.83
CA GLY A 119 15.67 7.88 8.24
C GLY A 119 14.69 7.08 7.37
N SER A 120 13.42 7.11 7.72
CA SER A 120 12.34 6.36 7.07
C SER A 120 11.12 7.26 6.85
N SER A 121 10.32 6.98 5.84
CA SER A 121 9.04 7.68 5.63
C SER A 121 8.07 7.49 6.82
N LEU A 122 8.20 6.37 7.55
CA LEU A 122 7.43 6.12 8.77
C LEU A 122 7.86 7.01 9.95
N ASP A 123 8.95 7.76 9.87
CA ASP A 123 9.31 8.76 10.87
C ASP A 123 8.52 10.07 10.68
N ALA A 124 7.75 10.19 9.60
CA ALA A 124 7.03 11.39 9.22
C ALA A 124 5.55 11.37 9.61
N GLU A 125 5.05 12.54 10.01
CA GLU A 125 3.65 12.91 10.12
C GLU A 125 3.33 13.95 9.05
N VAL A 126 2.26 13.74 8.29
CA VAL A 126 1.89 14.58 7.15
C VAL A 126 0.58 15.30 7.43
N HIS A 127 0.58 16.61 7.27
CA HIS A 127 -0.63 17.42 7.24
C HIS A 127 -0.87 17.96 5.85
N ILE A 128 -2.06 17.69 5.30
CA ILE A 128 -2.41 18.09 3.93
C ILE A 128 -3.62 19.01 3.97
N THR A 129 -3.47 20.21 3.40
CA THR A 129 -4.56 21.16 3.22
C THR A 129 -5.01 21.14 1.78
N PHE A 130 -6.26 20.81 1.56
CA PHE A 130 -6.89 20.68 0.24
C PHE A 130 -7.88 21.79 -0.09
N SER A 131 -8.26 21.90 -1.36
CA SER A 131 -9.53 22.47 -1.78
C SER A 131 -10.70 21.66 -1.19
N GLU A 132 -11.90 22.21 -1.15
CA GLU A 132 -13.07 21.50 -0.63
C GLU A 132 -13.36 20.21 -1.40
N ASN A 133 -13.23 20.24 -2.74
CA ASN A 133 -13.48 19.08 -3.60
C ASN A 133 -12.46 17.97 -3.36
N ASP A 134 -11.18 18.31 -3.26
CA ASP A 134 -10.13 17.31 -3.04
C ASP A 134 -10.19 16.76 -1.61
N PHE A 135 -10.54 17.60 -0.62
CA PHE A 135 -10.78 17.12 0.73
C PHE A 135 -11.86 16.04 0.77
N LEU A 136 -13.01 16.24 0.09
CA LEU A 136 -14.07 15.23 0.01
C LEU A 136 -13.57 13.95 -0.69
N LYS A 137 -12.76 14.09 -1.72
CA LYS A 137 -12.17 12.97 -2.46
C LYS A 137 -11.25 12.12 -1.58
N PHE A 138 -10.31 12.76 -0.86
CA PHE A 138 -9.29 12.03 -0.09
C PHE A 138 -9.73 11.66 1.33
N SER A 139 -10.69 12.38 1.94
CA SER A 139 -11.22 12.03 3.26
C SER A 139 -11.92 10.67 3.29
N ARG A 140 -12.41 10.18 2.14
CA ARG A 140 -13.00 8.83 2.02
C ARG A 140 -12.05 7.71 2.39
N PHE A 141 -10.74 7.92 2.27
CA PHE A 141 -9.73 6.93 2.65
C PHE A 141 -9.54 6.82 4.18
N GLY A 142 -9.97 7.82 4.95
CA GLY A 142 -9.89 7.80 6.40
C GLY A 142 -8.49 7.42 6.90
N GLU A 143 -8.45 6.50 7.86
CA GLU A 143 -7.18 6.01 8.46
C GLU A 143 -6.30 5.20 7.47
N GLU A 144 -6.85 4.75 6.34
CA GLU A 144 -6.06 4.02 5.34
C GLU A 144 -5.05 4.92 4.64
N LEU A 145 -5.29 6.23 4.60
CA LEU A 145 -4.43 7.16 3.87
C LEU A 145 -2.98 7.13 4.35
N LYS A 146 -2.73 6.97 5.65
CA LYS A 146 -1.36 6.85 6.20
C LYS A 146 -0.61 5.61 5.68
N PHE A 147 -1.32 4.50 5.47
CA PHE A 147 -0.71 3.29 4.90
C PHE A 147 -0.48 3.41 3.40
N LEU A 148 -1.35 4.12 2.69
CA LEU A 148 -1.19 4.40 1.26
C LEU A 148 -0.03 5.36 1.00
N LEU A 149 0.16 6.37 1.86
CA LEU A 149 1.28 7.31 1.79
C LEU A 149 2.57 6.80 2.47
N LEU A 150 2.49 5.68 3.22
CA LEU A 150 3.60 5.06 3.96
C LEU A 150 4.21 5.99 5.00
N VAL A 151 3.38 6.65 5.81
CA VAL A 151 3.76 7.55 6.90
C VAL A 151 3.08 7.15 8.21
N SER A 152 3.56 7.66 9.35
CA SER A 152 3.00 7.28 10.65
C SER A 152 1.65 7.91 10.92
N ASN A 153 1.44 9.15 10.48
CA ASN A 153 0.17 9.84 10.65
C ASN A 153 -0.15 10.74 9.46
N VAL A 154 -1.44 10.87 9.15
CA VAL A 154 -1.96 11.82 8.15
C VAL A 154 -3.11 12.59 8.75
N SER A 155 -3.07 13.90 8.64
CA SER A 155 -4.19 14.79 8.99
C SER A 155 -4.57 15.65 7.80
N LEU A 156 -5.87 15.84 7.61
CA LEU A 156 -6.42 16.60 6.48
C LEU A 156 -7.15 17.84 6.97
N SER A 157 -7.05 18.93 6.21
CA SER A 157 -7.83 20.14 6.42
C SER A 157 -8.31 20.74 5.10
N VAL A 158 -9.32 21.58 5.18
CA VAL A 158 -9.84 22.35 4.05
C VAL A 158 -9.24 23.75 4.10
N SER A 159 -8.85 24.28 2.96
CA SER A 159 -8.39 25.65 2.83
C SER A 159 -9.57 26.62 2.75
N ASP A 160 -9.45 27.77 3.42
CA ASP A 160 -10.39 28.90 3.27
C ASP A 160 -10.25 29.64 1.91
N LYS A 161 -9.25 29.27 1.13
CA LYS A 161 -8.96 29.87 -0.20
C LYS A 161 -8.93 28.76 -1.23
N ASP A 162 -9.32 29.10 -2.45
CA ASP A 162 -9.09 28.20 -3.58
C ASP A 162 -7.61 27.87 -3.70
N LEU A 163 -7.30 26.59 -3.73
CA LEU A 163 -5.96 26.05 -3.96
C LEU A 163 -5.95 25.30 -5.29
N ASP A 164 -5.01 25.65 -6.14
CA ASP A 164 -4.75 24.91 -7.39
C ASP A 164 -4.05 23.59 -7.09
N GLU A 165 -3.24 23.54 -6.03
CA GLU A 165 -2.47 22.36 -5.59
C GLU A 165 -2.59 22.17 -4.07
N PRO A 166 -2.55 20.93 -3.55
CA PRO A 166 -2.58 20.68 -2.12
C PRO A 166 -1.32 21.23 -1.42
N LYS A 167 -1.52 21.84 -0.25
CA LYS A 167 -0.39 22.23 0.61
C LYS A 167 -0.02 21.05 1.51
N ILE A 168 1.23 20.61 1.44
CA ILE A 168 1.78 19.48 2.19
C ILE A 168 2.78 20.01 3.21
N ASP A 169 2.47 19.84 4.49
CA ASP A 169 3.35 20.16 5.60
C ASP A 169 3.79 18.83 6.27
N ILE A 170 5.10 18.58 6.39
CA ILE A 170 5.64 17.36 6.98
C ILE A 170 6.40 17.69 8.27
N LYS A 171 6.18 16.87 9.28
CA LYS A 171 6.89 16.95 10.55
C LYS A 171 7.51 15.60 10.89
N VAL A 172 8.65 15.62 11.55
CA VAL A 172 9.22 14.43 12.19
C VAL A 172 8.35 14.07 13.39
N SER A 173 7.92 12.81 13.47
CA SER A 173 7.14 12.35 14.62
C SER A 173 7.98 12.40 15.90
N ILE A 174 7.37 12.87 16.98
CA ILE A 174 7.96 12.88 18.31
C ILE A 174 7.61 11.64 19.14
N ASP A 175 6.69 10.82 18.64
CA ASP A 175 6.24 9.61 19.30
C ASP A 175 7.28 8.49 19.18
N GLU A 176 7.22 7.51 20.08
CA GLU A 176 8.08 6.34 20.02
C GLU A 176 7.61 5.38 18.91
N LYS A 177 8.56 4.64 18.35
CA LYS A 177 8.34 3.67 17.28
C LYS A 177 7.78 2.35 17.82
N CYS A 178 6.69 1.86 17.25
CA CYS A 178 6.19 0.51 17.50
C CYS A 178 7.16 -0.53 16.92
N GLU A 179 7.63 -1.46 17.75
CA GLU A 179 8.61 -2.48 17.33
C GLU A 179 8.06 -3.47 16.30
N ARG A 180 6.73 -3.59 16.18
CA ARG A 180 6.11 -4.53 15.24
C ARG A 180 5.72 -3.91 13.90
N CYS A 181 5.02 -2.77 13.89
CA CYS A 181 4.56 -2.15 12.64
C CYS A 181 5.43 -0.97 12.18
N TRP A 182 6.33 -0.53 13.04
CA TRP A 182 7.29 0.56 12.81
C TRP A 182 6.68 1.96 12.68
N HIS A 183 5.37 2.12 12.83
CA HIS A 183 4.76 3.43 12.92
C HIS A 183 5.12 4.09 14.26
N HIS A 184 5.30 5.39 14.24
CA HIS A 184 5.45 6.21 15.43
C HIS A 184 4.06 6.53 15.98
N VAL A 185 3.81 6.21 17.24
CA VAL A 185 2.48 6.30 17.85
C VAL A 185 2.56 6.56 19.35
N ALA A 186 1.59 7.30 19.89
CA ALA A 186 1.55 7.67 21.31
C ALA A 186 1.04 6.52 22.22
N ASP A 187 0.43 5.46 21.67
CA ASP A 187 -0.31 4.43 22.41
C ASP A 187 0.48 3.12 22.61
N LEU A 188 1.79 3.24 22.77
CA LEU A 188 2.64 2.06 23.00
C LEU A 188 2.42 1.47 24.39
N SER A 189 2.44 0.14 24.47
CA SER A 189 2.44 -0.61 25.73
C SER A 189 3.39 -1.81 25.65
N ASP A 190 3.85 -2.28 26.81
CA ASP A 190 4.64 -3.50 26.88
C ASP A 190 3.76 -4.72 26.64
N HIS A 191 4.20 -5.57 25.72
CA HIS A 191 3.60 -6.86 25.45
C HIS A 191 4.71 -7.89 25.28
N GLU A 192 4.86 -8.76 26.27
CA GLU A 192 5.89 -9.82 26.29
C GLU A 192 7.32 -9.28 26.09
N GLY A 193 7.60 -8.10 26.64
CA GLY A 193 8.91 -7.45 26.57
C GLY A 193 9.17 -6.62 25.31
N ASN A 194 8.14 -6.46 24.43
CA ASN A 194 8.19 -5.60 23.25
C ASN A 194 7.25 -4.40 23.39
N LYS A 195 7.71 -3.21 22.98
CA LYS A 195 6.87 -2.02 22.92
C LYS A 195 6.06 -2.01 21.63
N ILE A 196 4.77 -2.35 21.70
CA ILE A 196 3.88 -2.40 20.55
C ILE A 196 2.61 -1.56 20.77
N CYS A 197 2.03 -1.06 19.67
CA CYS A 197 0.82 -0.23 19.71
C CYS A 197 -0.45 -1.06 19.90
N SER A 198 -1.54 -0.40 20.31
CA SER A 198 -2.86 -1.03 20.52
C SER A 198 -3.36 -1.77 19.27
N ARG A 199 -3.14 -1.21 18.09
CA ARG A 199 -3.45 -1.84 16.81
C ARG A 199 -2.70 -3.17 16.63
N CYS A 200 -1.41 -3.18 16.92
CA CYS A 200 -0.60 -4.40 16.83
C CYS A 200 -1.04 -5.45 17.86
N ILE A 201 -1.43 -5.04 19.06
CA ILE A 201 -1.97 -5.94 20.08
C ILE A 201 -3.28 -6.56 19.59
N SER A 202 -4.20 -5.77 19.05
CA SER A 202 -5.47 -6.30 18.52
C SER A 202 -5.26 -7.32 17.39
N ASN A 203 -4.20 -7.13 16.59
CA ASN A 203 -3.85 -8.03 15.49
C ASN A 203 -3.19 -9.35 15.92
N LEU A 204 -2.89 -9.54 17.20
CA LEU A 204 -2.44 -10.83 17.75
C LEU A 204 -3.59 -11.81 17.95
N SER A 205 -4.82 -11.32 17.98
CA SER A 205 -6.03 -12.13 18.18
C SER A 205 -7.05 -11.88 17.05
N PHE A 206 -7.80 -12.94 16.68
CA PHE A 206 -8.88 -12.81 15.70
C PHE A 206 -10.04 -11.96 16.25
N PRO A 207 -10.66 -11.10 15.45
CA PRO A 207 -10.46 -10.88 14.01
C PRO A 207 -9.33 -9.90 13.67
N GLY A 208 -8.64 -9.33 14.64
CA GLY A 208 -7.69 -8.23 14.46
C GLY A 208 -8.39 -6.87 14.32
N GLU A 209 -7.65 -5.90 13.80
CA GLU A 209 -8.19 -4.58 13.50
C GLU A 209 -9.21 -4.61 12.35
N ALA A 210 -10.20 -3.73 12.41
CA ALA A 210 -11.09 -3.48 11.30
C ALA A 210 -10.42 -2.48 10.33
N ARG A 211 -10.12 -2.92 9.12
CA ARG A 211 -9.57 -2.08 8.05
C ARG A 211 -10.64 -1.77 7.02
N GLN A 212 -10.61 -0.56 6.46
CA GLN A 212 -11.46 -0.24 5.33
C GLN A 212 -11.03 -1.04 4.10
N MET A 213 -12.01 -1.53 3.37
CA MET A 213 -11.82 -2.08 2.03
C MET A 213 -12.02 -0.93 1.05
N ILE A 214 -10.96 -0.51 0.41
CA ILE A 214 -10.95 0.59 -0.55
C ILE A 214 -10.76 0.02 -1.94
#